data_b65065f8ae0f2d8c2e13228d7abfde34
#
_entry.id   b65065f8ae0f2d8c2e13228d7abfde34
#
_cell.length_a   1.000
_cell.length_b   1.000
_cell.length_c   1.000
_cell.angle_alpha   90.00
_cell.angle_beta   90.00
_cell.angle_gamma   90.00
#
_symmetry.space_group_name_H-M   'P 1'
#
loop_
_entity.id
_entity.type
_entity.pdbx_description
1 polymer ?
#
loop_
_entity_poly.entity_id
_entity_poly.type
_entity_poly.pdbx_seq_one_letter_code
_entity_poly.pdbx_strand_id
1 'polypeptide(L)'
;MSNEPFGPNEWALILGGSSGFGLATAHKLSEHGLNICIVHRDRRGAMSRIEPEFNRIRDRGVSLATYNKDALNKEVRSEIVKELTDLMGEDGRIRVLLHSIAFGNLKLIGPEPPARATARARLAEELGVEETRLTEVADRLFEQGCDGLQGITTAPEYSSDLLDEEDMARTVHSMGTSLLGWTQEILERSLFTADARVLGLTSEGNSVAWKGYAAVAAAKAALESVSRSIAAEMASSGIRSNLVQAGVTDTPALRMIPGSFHLKAQARVRNPFNRLTTPSDVANVIYLLSLPEAAWINGEIIRVDGGECISGVSE
;
A
#
# COMPACT_ATOMS: atom_id res chain seq x y z
N MET A 1 -23.97 25.62 9.89
CA MET A 1 -22.74 24.88 10.25
C MET A 1 -22.38 24.06 9.02
N SER A 2 -21.21 24.21 8.49
CA SER A 2 -20.75 23.40 7.36
C SER A 2 -20.80 21.94 7.78
N ASN A 3 -21.41 21.09 6.96
CA ASN A 3 -21.54 19.66 7.21
C ASN A 3 -20.24 18.93 6.83
N GLU A 4 -19.11 19.64 6.82
CA GLU A 4 -17.80 19.12 6.48
C GLU A 4 -17.17 18.48 7.72
N PRO A 5 -16.68 17.24 7.60
CA PRO A 5 -16.16 16.48 8.73
C PRO A 5 -14.77 16.95 9.21
N PHE A 6 -14.12 17.83 8.44
CA PHE A 6 -12.79 18.33 8.72
C PHE A 6 -12.76 19.86 8.85
N GLY A 7 -11.90 20.37 9.72
CA GLY A 7 -11.68 21.81 9.86
C GLY A 7 -10.92 22.39 8.65
N PRO A 8 -11.09 23.70 8.34
CA PRO A 8 -10.49 24.34 7.17
C PRO A 8 -8.95 24.35 7.22
N ASN A 9 -8.35 24.25 8.39
CA ASN A 9 -6.90 24.25 8.60
C ASN A 9 -6.32 22.84 8.88
N GLU A 10 -7.15 21.80 8.68
CA GLU A 10 -6.70 20.42 8.84
C GLU A 10 -6.11 19.86 7.56
N TRP A 11 -5.09 19.02 7.70
CA TRP A 11 -4.30 18.46 6.61
C TRP A 11 -4.15 16.95 6.71
N ALA A 12 -4.09 16.29 5.54
CA ALA A 12 -3.56 14.95 5.41
C ALA A 12 -2.15 14.99 4.84
N LEU A 13 -1.21 14.40 5.55
CA LEU A 13 0.15 14.15 5.05
C LEU A 13 0.25 12.70 4.58
N ILE A 14 0.47 12.51 3.27
CA ILE A 14 0.46 11.21 2.61
C ILE A 14 1.86 10.89 2.06
N LEU A 15 2.49 9.87 2.63
CA LEU A 15 3.77 9.35 2.20
C LEU A 15 3.55 8.27 1.13
N GLY A 16 3.96 8.53 -0.12
CA GLY A 16 3.68 7.66 -1.27
C GLY A 16 2.34 7.97 -1.93
N GLY A 17 2.01 9.26 -2.16
CA GLY A 17 0.70 9.72 -2.64
C GLY A 17 0.58 9.94 -4.14
N SER A 18 1.56 9.57 -4.99
CA SER A 18 1.51 9.78 -6.44
C SER A 18 0.76 8.70 -7.24
N SER A 19 0.42 7.58 -6.60
CA SER A 19 -0.28 6.45 -7.23
C SER A 19 -0.98 5.55 -6.21
N GLY A 20 -1.71 4.55 -6.70
CA GLY A 20 -2.30 3.49 -5.88
C GLY A 20 -3.15 4.01 -4.71
N PHE A 21 -2.96 3.42 -3.55
CA PHE A 21 -3.75 3.72 -2.35
C PHE A 21 -3.56 5.17 -1.86
N GLY A 22 -2.32 5.67 -1.87
CA GLY A 22 -2.03 7.02 -1.41
C GLY A 22 -2.71 8.08 -2.27
N LEU A 23 -2.68 7.94 -3.60
CA LEU A 23 -3.36 8.86 -4.51
C LEU A 23 -4.90 8.78 -4.36
N ALA A 24 -5.46 7.56 -4.30
CA ALA A 24 -6.89 7.39 -4.09
C ALA A 24 -7.36 8.00 -2.77
N THR A 25 -6.54 7.88 -1.72
CA THR A 25 -6.81 8.52 -0.42
C THR A 25 -6.74 10.04 -0.51
N ALA A 26 -5.74 10.59 -1.22
CA ALA A 26 -5.65 12.03 -1.45
C ALA A 26 -6.90 12.58 -2.14
N HIS A 27 -7.38 11.88 -3.18
CA HIS A 27 -8.64 12.21 -3.82
C HIS A 27 -9.82 12.14 -2.85
N LYS A 28 -9.95 11.02 -2.12
CA LYS A 28 -11.09 10.82 -1.21
C LYS A 28 -11.14 11.87 -0.10
N LEU A 29 -10.02 12.16 0.56
CA LEU A 29 -9.98 13.13 1.65
C LEU A 29 -10.21 14.56 1.15
N SER A 30 -9.68 14.92 -0.04
CA SER A 30 -9.92 16.23 -0.64
C SER A 30 -11.38 16.44 -1.07
N GLU A 31 -12.10 15.39 -1.44
CA GLU A 31 -13.57 15.43 -1.70
C GLU A 31 -14.38 15.86 -0.47
N HIS A 32 -13.82 15.67 0.71
CA HIS A 32 -14.44 16.02 1.98
C HIS A 32 -13.79 17.24 2.67
N GLY A 33 -13.08 18.07 1.91
CA GLY A 33 -12.58 19.36 2.36
C GLY A 33 -11.23 19.32 3.09
N LEU A 34 -10.57 18.17 3.21
CA LEU A 34 -9.27 18.09 3.86
C LEU A 34 -8.15 18.58 2.93
N ASN A 35 -7.29 19.49 3.43
CA ASN A 35 -6.09 19.92 2.71
C ASN A 35 -5.10 18.75 2.59
N ILE A 36 -4.35 18.70 1.50
CA ILE A 36 -3.52 17.55 1.16
C ILE A 36 -2.05 17.95 1.04
N CYS A 37 -1.19 17.17 1.69
CA CYS A 37 0.25 17.16 1.45
C CYS A 37 0.67 15.79 0.93
N ILE A 38 1.30 15.72 -0.24
CA ILE A 38 1.80 14.49 -0.84
C ILE A 38 3.32 14.52 -0.88
N VAL A 39 3.94 13.49 -0.28
CA VAL A 39 5.36 13.22 -0.46
C VAL A 39 5.51 12.00 -1.36
N HIS A 40 6.26 12.15 -2.44
CA HIS A 40 6.46 11.08 -3.43
C HIS A 40 7.87 11.12 -3.99
N ARG A 41 8.29 10.04 -4.68
CA ARG A 41 9.59 9.96 -5.33
C ARG A 41 9.44 9.35 -6.72
N ASP A 42 9.10 10.18 -7.67
CA ASP A 42 8.86 9.79 -9.05
C ASP A 42 9.91 10.36 -10.00
N ARG A 43 10.20 9.60 -11.06
CA ARG A 43 11.06 10.06 -12.14
C ARG A 43 10.35 11.17 -12.95
N ARG A 44 11.13 12.08 -13.51
CA ARG A 44 10.60 13.21 -14.32
C ARG A 44 9.59 12.77 -15.38
N GLY A 45 9.82 11.63 -16.06
CA GLY A 45 8.91 11.10 -17.07
C GLY A 45 7.55 10.63 -16.57
N ALA A 46 7.40 10.37 -15.25
CA ALA A 46 6.11 9.98 -14.67
C ALA A 46 5.21 11.18 -14.37
N MET A 47 5.78 12.39 -14.30
CA MET A 47 5.05 13.59 -13.88
C MET A 47 3.92 13.97 -14.87
N SER A 48 4.07 13.68 -16.16
CA SER A 48 3.00 13.92 -17.16
C SER A 48 1.70 13.16 -16.85
N ARG A 49 1.79 12.02 -16.15
CA ARG A 49 0.64 11.23 -15.69
C ARG A 49 0.16 11.65 -14.30
N ILE A 50 1.06 12.10 -13.44
CA ILE A 50 0.79 12.42 -12.03
C ILE A 50 0.15 13.81 -11.90
N GLU A 51 0.68 14.81 -12.60
CA GLU A 51 0.25 16.20 -12.47
C GLU A 51 -1.24 16.43 -12.80
N PRO A 52 -1.86 15.76 -13.80
CA PRO A 52 -3.30 15.84 -13.97
C PRO A 52 -4.11 15.38 -12.76
N GLU A 53 -3.64 14.36 -12.02
CA GLU A 53 -4.32 13.91 -10.81
C GLU A 53 -4.18 14.93 -9.67
N PHE A 54 -3.02 15.55 -9.54
CA PHE A 54 -2.81 16.62 -8.57
C PHE A 54 -3.67 17.86 -8.89
N ASN A 55 -3.82 18.20 -10.17
CA ASN A 55 -4.70 19.29 -10.57
C ASN A 55 -6.18 19.01 -10.21
N ARG A 56 -6.66 17.79 -10.39
CA ARG A 56 -8.01 17.39 -9.92
C ARG A 56 -8.22 17.57 -8.43
N ILE A 57 -7.18 17.40 -7.61
CA ILE A 57 -7.26 17.68 -6.18
C ILE A 57 -7.35 19.18 -5.93
N ARG A 58 -6.52 20.01 -6.61
CA ARG A 58 -6.56 21.48 -6.52
C ARG A 58 -7.91 22.05 -6.94
N ASP A 59 -8.52 21.48 -8.00
CA ASP A 59 -9.82 21.91 -8.54
C ASP A 59 -10.99 21.74 -7.54
N ARG A 60 -10.78 20.99 -6.45
CA ARG A 60 -11.77 20.87 -5.35
C ARG A 60 -11.75 22.03 -4.37
N GLY A 61 -10.84 22.96 -4.54
CA GLY A 61 -10.72 24.15 -3.68
C GLY A 61 -9.99 23.93 -2.36
N VAL A 62 -9.37 22.76 -2.15
CA VAL A 62 -8.47 22.49 -1.02
C VAL A 62 -7.04 22.89 -1.34
N SER A 63 -6.25 23.17 -0.31
CA SER A 63 -4.81 23.39 -0.47
C SER A 63 -4.09 22.07 -0.78
N LEU A 64 -3.16 22.10 -1.74
CA LEU A 64 -2.32 20.96 -2.09
C LEU A 64 -0.84 21.34 -2.07
N ALA A 65 -0.09 20.69 -1.19
CA ALA A 65 1.37 20.70 -1.19
C ALA A 65 1.91 19.38 -1.80
N THR A 66 2.92 19.44 -2.65
CA THR A 66 3.54 18.24 -3.24
C THR A 66 5.06 18.31 -3.15
N TYR A 67 5.68 17.24 -2.67
CA TYR A 67 7.13 17.13 -2.53
C TYR A 67 7.64 15.89 -3.26
N ASN A 68 8.30 16.09 -4.40
CA ASN A 68 9.01 15.01 -5.10
C ASN A 68 10.40 14.84 -4.49
N LYS A 69 10.45 14.30 -3.28
CA LYS A 69 11.65 14.15 -2.45
C LYS A 69 11.66 12.75 -1.78
N ASP A 70 12.83 12.33 -1.29
CA ASP A 70 12.95 11.04 -0.61
C ASP A 70 12.43 11.11 0.84
N ALA A 71 11.24 10.54 1.07
CA ALA A 71 10.60 10.47 2.38
C ALA A 71 11.37 9.64 3.44
N LEU A 72 12.37 8.85 3.01
CA LEU A 72 13.16 7.99 3.90
C LEU A 72 14.38 8.69 4.47
N ASN A 73 14.80 9.81 3.87
CA ASN A 73 15.92 10.60 4.34
C ASN A 73 15.47 11.54 5.48
N LYS A 74 16.20 11.50 6.60
CA LYS A 74 15.86 12.25 7.82
C LYS A 74 15.92 13.76 7.61
N GLU A 75 16.96 14.25 6.94
CA GLU A 75 17.17 15.67 6.67
C GLU A 75 16.07 16.21 5.73
N VAL A 76 15.74 15.44 4.69
CA VAL A 76 14.65 15.76 3.75
C VAL A 76 13.29 15.77 4.45
N ARG A 77 13.04 14.81 5.37
CA ARG A 77 11.83 14.82 6.19
C ARG A 77 11.70 16.10 7.01
N SER A 78 12.77 16.51 7.73
CA SER A 78 12.77 17.73 8.53
C SER A 78 12.56 18.99 7.68
N GLU A 79 13.13 19.03 6.48
CA GLU A 79 12.89 20.10 5.50
C GLU A 79 11.41 20.15 5.06
N ILE A 80 10.84 19.01 4.67
CA ILE A 80 9.43 18.93 4.26
C ILE A 80 8.50 19.37 5.39
N VAL A 81 8.71 18.86 6.61
CA VAL A 81 7.85 19.23 7.75
C VAL A 81 7.96 20.73 8.06
N LYS A 82 9.15 21.32 7.95
CA LYS A 82 9.32 22.77 8.10
C LYS A 82 8.57 23.55 7.02
N GLU A 83 8.79 23.22 5.74
CA GLU A 83 8.11 23.90 4.63
C GLU A 83 6.59 23.76 4.72
N LEU A 84 6.11 22.57 5.11
CA LEU A 84 4.68 22.33 5.32
C LEU A 84 4.13 23.15 6.48
N THR A 85 4.86 23.29 7.59
CA THR A 85 4.46 24.11 8.73
C THR A 85 4.32 25.58 8.32
N ASP A 86 5.30 26.09 7.58
CA ASP A 86 5.26 27.47 7.07
C ASP A 86 4.04 27.69 6.14
N LEU A 87 3.70 26.70 5.32
CA LEU A 87 2.54 26.74 4.42
C LEU A 87 1.20 26.66 5.16
N MET A 88 1.11 25.79 6.17
CA MET A 88 -0.11 25.59 6.96
C MET A 88 -0.44 26.80 7.85
N GLY A 89 0.55 27.60 8.19
CA GLY A 89 0.40 28.73 9.12
C GLY A 89 0.20 28.28 10.58
N GLU A 90 -0.04 29.26 11.46
CA GLU A 90 -0.08 29.03 12.91
C GLU A 90 -1.19 28.06 13.37
N ASP A 91 -2.33 28.07 12.69
CA ASP A 91 -3.50 27.25 13.04
C ASP A 91 -3.56 25.90 12.29
N GLY A 92 -2.66 25.69 11.34
CA GLY A 92 -2.64 24.47 10.54
C GLY A 92 -2.21 23.25 11.34
N ARG A 93 -2.93 22.15 11.19
CA ARG A 93 -2.65 20.90 11.91
C ARG A 93 -2.84 19.68 11.01
N ILE A 94 -2.07 18.64 11.29
CA ILE A 94 -2.14 17.35 10.60
C ILE A 94 -3.19 16.48 11.30
N ARG A 95 -4.30 16.27 10.62
CA ARG A 95 -5.39 15.35 11.02
C ARG A 95 -5.04 13.91 10.71
N VAL A 96 -4.44 13.66 9.53
CA VAL A 96 -4.11 12.32 9.03
C VAL A 96 -2.67 12.27 8.58
N LEU A 97 -1.90 11.34 9.15
CA LEU A 97 -0.62 10.88 8.58
C LEU A 97 -0.84 9.50 7.98
N LEU A 98 -0.69 9.36 6.66
CA LEU A 98 -0.80 8.08 5.96
C LEU A 98 0.56 7.60 5.45
N HIS A 99 0.98 6.43 5.90
CA HIS A 99 2.14 5.72 5.35
C HIS A 99 1.70 4.74 4.26
N SER A 100 1.94 5.11 3.00
CA SER A 100 1.61 4.34 1.79
C SER A 100 2.84 4.08 0.92
N ILE A 101 4.03 3.98 1.54
CA ILE A 101 5.27 3.67 0.82
C ILE A 101 5.30 2.19 0.48
N ALA A 102 5.54 1.89 -0.80
CA ALA A 102 5.68 0.54 -1.35
C ALA A 102 7.00 0.43 -2.12
N PHE A 103 8.11 0.57 -1.42
CA PHE A 103 9.46 0.49 -1.95
C PHE A 103 10.26 -0.56 -1.17
N GLY A 104 10.42 -1.75 -1.74
CA GLY A 104 11.10 -2.87 -1.11
C GLY A 104 11.63 -3.87 -2.13
N ASN A 105 12.48 -4.77 -1.65
CA ASN A 105 13.10 -5.81 -2.46
C ASN A 105 12.23 -7.06 -2.54
N LEU A 106 12.18 -7.65 -3.74
CA LEU A 106 11.37 -8.82 -4.08
C LEU A 106 12.29 -9.93 -4.59
N LYS A 107 13.20 -10.39 -3.71
CA LYS A 107 14.22 -11.39 -4.00
C LYS A 107 13.96 -12.67 -3.22
N LEU A 108 14.42 -13.80 -3.77
CA LEU A 108 14.39 -15.09 -3.09
C LEU A 108 15.41 -15.14 -1.95
N ILE A 109 15.11 -15.89 -0.89
CA ILE A 109 16.07 -16.18 0.20
C ILE A 109 17.12 -17.20 -0.24
N GLY A 110 16.74 -18.15 -1.10
CA GLY A 110 17.62 -19.19 -1.61
C GLY A 110 17.33 -19.50 -3.07
N PRO A 111 18.23 -20.21 -3.76
CA PRO A 111 18.05 -20.55 -5.16
C PRO A 111 16.81 -21.43 -5.37
N GLU A 112 16.21 -21.30 -6.54
CA GLU A 112 15.09 -22.18 -6.91
C GLU A 112 15.57 -23.62 -7.04
N PRO A 113 14.82 -24.59 -6.48
CA PRO A 113 15.12 -26.00 -6.72
C PRO A 113 14.92 -26.33 -8.21
N PRO A 114 15.62 -27.36 -8.73
CA PRO A 114 15.41 -27.80 -10.10
C PRO A 114 13.94 -28.14 -10.36
N ALA A 115 13.49 -27.83 -11.56
CA ALA A 115 12.11 -28.06 -11.98
C ALA A 115 11.74 -29.54 -11.81
N ARG A 116 10.61 -29.81 -11.14
CA ARG A 116 10.02 -31.14 -11.05
C ARG A 116 8.99 -31.31 -12.17
N ALA A 117 8.69 -32.56 -12.53
CA ALA A 117 7.57 -32.85 -13.42
C ALA A 117 6.29 -32.19 -12.87
N THR A 118 5.72 -31.30 -13.65
CA THR A 118 4.58 -30.47 -13.25
C THR A 118 3.26 -31.15 -13.65
N ALA A 119 2.15 -30.72 -13.07
CA ALA A 119 0.83 -31.13 -13.53
C ALA A 119 0.63 -30.81 -15.02
N ARG A 120 1.24 -29.72 -15.49
CA ARG A 120 1.24 -29.30 -16.89
C ARG A 120 1.90 -30.34 -17.80
N ALA A 121 3.10 -30.83 -17.45
CA ALA A 121 3.80 -31.84 -18.24
C ALA A 121 3.00 -33.16 -18.34
N ARG A 122 2.41 -33.58 -17.22
CA ARG A 122 1.55 -34.77 -17.20
C ARG A 122 0.29 -34.59 -18.04
N LEU A 123 -0.35 -33.44 -17.97
CA LEU A 123 -1.54 -33.12 -18.76
C LEU A 123 -1.22 -33.10 -20.26
N ALA A 124 -0.07 -32.53 -20.65
CA ALA A 124 0.40 -32.53 -22.03
C ALA A 124 0.62 -33.96 -22.57
N GLU A 125 1.26 -34.82 -21.75
CA GLU A 125 1.46 -36.24 -22.07
C GLU A 125 0.14 -36.98 -22.28
N GLU A 126 -0.82 -36.86 -21.35
CA GLU A 126 -2.13 -37.49 -21.43
C GLU A 126 -2.97 -37.01 -22.63
N LEU A 127 -2.83 -35.73 -22.99
CA LEU A 127 -3.50 -35.18 -24.17
C LEU A 127 -2.78 -35.45 -25.49
N GLY A 128 -1.57 -36.01 -25.45
CA GLY A 128 -0.74 -36.24 -26.64
C GLY A 128 -0.32 -34.97 -27.38
N VAL A 129 -0.10 -33.89 -26.62
CA VAL A 129 0.35 -32.59 -27.17
C VAL A 129 1.70 -32.20 -26.57
N GLU A 130 2.44 -31.36 -27.28
CA GLU A 130 3.68 -30.75 -26.74
C GLU A 130 3.35 -29.82 -25.55
N GLU A 131 4.17 -29.87 -24.48
CA GLU A 131 3.99 -29.05 -23.28
C GLU A 131 3.98 -27.54 -23.61
N THR A 132 4.82 -27.12 -24.55
CA THR A 132 4.86 -25.75 -25.05
C THR A 132 3.51 -25.31 -25.63
N ARG A 133 2.88 -26.19 -26.43
CA ARG A 133 1.58 -25.91 -27.02
C ARG A 133 0.47 -25.79 -25.98
N LEU A 134 0.47 -26.64 -24.97
CA LEU A 134 -0.47 -26.55 -23.85
C LEU A 134 -0.29 -25.24 -23.10
N THR A 135 0.96 -24.85 -22.81
CA THR A 135 1.28 -23.60 -22.12
C THR A 135 0.82 -22.39 -22.90
N GLU A 136 1.10 -22.31 -24.21
CA GLU A 136 0.63 -21.21 -25.07
C GLU A 136 -0.88 -21.03 -25.05
N VAL A 137 -1.62 -22.13 -25.07
CA VAL A 137 -3.10 -22.11 -25.01
C VAL A 137 -3.56 -21.67 -23.62
N ALA A 138 -2.93 -22.19 -22.56
CA ALA A 138 -3.25 -21.81 -21.18
C ALA A 138 -2.99 -20.33 -20.92
N ASP A 139 -1.83 -19.81 -21.34
CA ASP A 139 -1.46 -18.39 -21.19
C ASP A 139 -2.48 -17.48 -21.90
N ARG A 140 -2.84 -17.81 -23.14
CA ARG A 140 -3.83 -17.05 -23.90
C ARG A 140 -5.22 -17.03 -23.22
N LEU A 141 -5.69 -18.17 -22.74
CA LEU A 141 -6.97 -18.25 -22.03
C LEU A 141 -6.91 -17.54 -20.68
N PHE A 142 -5.79 -17.63 -20.00
CA PHE A 142 -5.54 -16.94 -18.75
C PHE A 142 -5.58 -15.42 -18.93
N GLU A 143 -4.97 -14.88 -19.99
CA GLU A 143 -5.08 -13.47 -20.37
C GLU A 143 -6.53 -13.03 -20.68
N GLN A 144 -7.37 -13.96 -21.14
CA GLN A 144 -8.80 -13.76 -21.38
C GLN A 144 -9.66 -13.88 -20.10
N GLY A 145 -9.04 -14.12 -18.94
CA GLY A 145 -9.73 -14.18 -17.64
C GLY A 145 -10.09 -15.58 -17.15
N CYS A 146 -9.55 -16.66 -17.79
CA CYS A 146 -9.70 -18.01 -17.28
C CYS A 146 -8.75 -18.25 -16.08
N ASP A 147 -9.02 -17.60 -14.95
CA ASP A 147 -8.14 -17.57 -13.76
C ASP A 147 -7.84 -18.97 -13.19
N GLY A 148 -8.73 -19.94 -13.35
CA GLY A 148 -8.53 -21.32 -12.92
C GLY A 148 -7.37 -22.05 -13.61
N LEU A 149 -6.84 -21.53 -14.72
CA LEU A 149 -5.72 -22.11 -15.45
C LEU A 149 -4.34 -21.73 -14.89
N GLN A 150 -4.26 -20.91 -13.85
CA GLN A 150 -3.01 -20.39 -13.28
C GLN A 150 -1.94 -21.49 -13.02
N GLY A 151 -2.34 -22.70 -12.66
CA GLY A 151 -1.42 -23.81 -12.35
C GLY A 151 -0.73 -24.45 -13.55
N ILE A 152 -1.19 -24.14 -14.78
CA ILE A 152 -0.65 -24.70 -16.04
C ILE A 152 -0.13 -23.62 -17.00
N THR A 153 -0.13 -22.36 -16.61
CA THR A 153 0.46 -21.24 -17.34
C THR A 153 1.99 -21.18 -17.16
N THR A 154 2.64 -20.28 -17.88
CA THR A 154 4.07 -19.99 -17.71
C THR A 154 4.37 -19.62 -16.26
N ALA A 155 5.35 -20.30 -15.66
CA ALA A 155 5.74 -20.03 -14.27
C ALA A 155 6.38 -18.63 -14.14
N PRO A 156 6.20 -17.95 -13.01
CA PRO A 156 6.90 -16.69 -12.75
C PRO A 156 8.41 -16.87 -12.74
N GLU A 157 9.13 -15.93 -13.33
CA GLU A 157 10.60 -15.88 -13.28
C GLU A 157 11.04 -14.99 -12.11
N TYR A 158 12.01 -15.48 -11.34
CA TYR A 158 12.64 -14.75 -10.24
C TYR A 158 14.07 -14.38 -10.61
N SER A 159 14.54 -13.24 -10.08
CA SER A 159 15.94 -12.87 -10.22
C SER A 159 16.87 -13.94 -9.62
N SER A 160 18.01 -14.16 -10.24
CA SER A 160 19.09 -14.99 -9.67
C SER A 160 19.75 -14.36 -8.44
N ASP A 161 19.59 -13.04 -8.26
CA ASP A 161 20.10 -12.32 -7.10
C ASP A 161 19.27 -12.68 -5.87
N LEU A 162 19.94 -13.17 -4.84
CA LEU A 162 19.29 -13.52 -3.58
C LEU A 162 19.15 -12.31 -2.68
N LEU A 163 18.20 -12.41 -1.75
CA LEU A 163 17.96 -11.41 -0.72
C LEU A 163 19.14 -11.39 0.26
N ASP A 164 19.76 -10.24 0.43
CA ASP A 164 20.79 -10.00 1.42
C ASP A 164 20.30 -9.20 2.62
N GLU A 165 21.17 -9.03 3.63
CA GLU A 165 20.84 -8.33 4.87
C GLU A 165 20.57 -6.83 4.63
N GLU A 166 21.28 -6.21 3.69
CA GLU A 166 21.09 -4.80 3.36
C GLU A 166 19.74 -4.56 2.66
N ASP A 167 19.38 -5.42 1.72
CA ASP A 167 18.08 -5.41 1.07
C ASP A 167 16.93 -5.57 2.08
N MET A 168 17.11 -6.49 3.04
CA MET A 168 16.16 -6.70 4.13
C MET A 168 16.04 -5.45 4.99
N ALA A 169 17.15 -4.91 5.49
CA ALA A 169 17.16 -3.73 6.35
C ALA A 169 16.54 -2.50 5.67
N ARG A 170 16.89 -2.27 4.41
CA ARG A 170 16.34 -1.18 3.59
C ARG A 170 14.84 -1.32 3.40
N THR A 171 14.35 -2.52 3.12
CA THR A 171 12.91 -2.78 2.94
C THR A 171 12.14 -2.61 4.24
N VAL A 172 12.66 -3.14 5.34
CA VAL A 172 12.07 -2.97 6.68
C VAL A 172 11.98 -1.50 7.06
N HIS A 173 13.04 -0.72 6.78
CA HIS A 173 13.00 0.72 7.03
C HIS A 173 11.97 1.43 6.15
N SER A 174 11.99 1.21 4.85
CA SER A 174 11.16 1.96 3.90
C SER A 174 9.66 1.69 4.07
N MET A 175 9.26 0.43 4.25
CA MET A 175 7.85 0.02 4.28
C MET A 175 7.31 -0.23 5.69
N GLY A 176 8.18 -0.16 6.71
CA GLY A 176 7.83 -0.45 8.11
C GLY A 176 8.19 0.69 9.04
N THR A 177 9.47 0.75 9.43
CA THR A 177 9.89 1.60 10.56
C THR A 177 9.98 3.08 10.26
N SER A 178 9.99 3.52 8.99
CA SER A 178 10.02 4.94 8.63
C SER A 178 8.80 5.72 9.13
N LEU A 179 7.65 5.06 9.36
CA LEU A 179 6.49 5.67 9.98
C LEU A 179 6.82 6.30 11.34
N LEU A 180 7.66 5.65 12.15
CA LEU A 180 8.05 6.14 13.47
C LEU A 180 8.68 7.54 13.38
N GLY A 181 9.67 7.71 12.50
CA GLY A 181 10.38 8.99 12.39
C GLY A 181 9.48 10.14 11.94
N TRP A 182 8.53 9.89 11.03
CA TRP A 182 7.55 10.89 10.63
C TRP A 182 6.60 11.25 11.77
N THR A 183 6.12 10.25 12.51
CA THR A 183 5.21 10.47 13.64
C THR A 183 5.89 11.26 14.75
N GLN A 184 7.13 10.91 15.10
CA GLN A 184 7.92 11.62 16.12
C GLN A 184 8.15 13.09 15.76
N GLU A 185 8.59 13.36 14.53
CA GLU A 185 8.90 14.73 14.12
C GLU A 185 7.66 15.65 14.07
N ILE A 186 6.52 15.12 13.65
CA ILE A 186 5.25 15.86 13.66
C ILE A 186 4.80 16.12 15.11
N LEU A 187 4.96 15.13 15.99
CA LEU A 187 4.62 15.26 17.41
C LEU A 187 5.53 16.29 18.12
N GLU A 188 6.84 16.20 17.93
CA GLU A 188 7.82 17.13 18.52
C GLU A 188 7.55 18.58 18.16
N ARG A 189 7.02 18.82 16.97
CA ARG A 189 6.63 20.18 16.49
C ARG A 189 5.20 20.57 16.85
N SER A 190 4.48 19.72 17.60
CA SER A 190 3.08 19.96 18.01
C SER A 190 2.13 20.20 16.83
N LEU A 191 2.34 19.51 15.71
CA LEU A 191 1.58 19.70 14.47
C LEU A 191 0.36 18.79 14.33
N PHE A 192 0.19 17.79 15.19
CA PHE A 192 -1.03 16.96 15.16
C PHE A 192 -2.24 17.71 15.72
N THR A 193 -3.42 17.40 15.18
CA THR A 193 -4.69 17.79 15.82
C THR A 193 -4.86 17.04 17.15
N ALA A 194 -5.73 17.52 18.02
CA ALA A 194 -6.10 16.84 19.27
C ALA A 194 -6.82 15.50 19.04
N ASP A 195 -7.21 15.17 17.81
CA ASP A 195 -7.87 13.93 17.39
C ASP A 195 -7.22 13.42 16.08
N ALA A 196 -5.93 13.14 16.10
CA ALA A 196 -5.17 12.75 14.91
C ALA A 196 -5.25 11.25 14.60
N ARG A 197 -4.99 10.91 13.34
CA ARG A 197 -4.90 9.55 12.82
C ARG A 197 -3.54 9.30 12.19
N VAL A 198 -2.84 8.29 12.69
CA VAL A 198 -1.63 7.74 12.09
C VAL A 198 -2.00 6.41 11.45
N LEU A 199 -2.03 6.37 10.14
CA LEU A 199 -2.51 5.22 9.39
C LEU A 199 -1.40 4.64 8.50
N GLY A 200 -1.42 3.34 8.31
CA GLY A 200 -0.49 2.66 7.41
C GLY A 200 -1.18 1.53 6.65
N LEU A 201 -0.51 1.05 5.61
CA LEU A 201 -1.01 -0.04 4.76
C LEU A 201 -0.19 -1.30 5.01
N THR A 202 -0.86 -2.37 5.43
CA THR A 202 -0.29 -3.71 5.53
C THR A 202 -0.91 -4.66 4.49
N SER A 203 -0.52 -5.92 4.48
CA SER A 203 -1.00 -6.94 3.56
C SER A 203 -1.04 -8.30 4.25
N GLU A 204 -1.74 -9.29 3.69
CA GLU A 204 -1.74 -10.65 4.22
C GLU A 204 -0.36 -11.31 4.21
N GLY A 205 0.60 -10.78 3.44
CA GLY A 205 1.99 -11.26 3.40
C GLY A 205 2.75 -11.17 4.72
N ASN A 206 2.20 -10.50 5.76
CA ASN A 206 2.70 -10.54 7.14
C ASN A 206 2.47 -11.89 7.83
N SER A 207 1.45 -12.64 7.40
CA SER A 207 1.03 -13.92 7.99
C SER A 207 1.08 -15.09 7.00
N VAL A 208 1.02 -14.81 5.70
CA VAL A 208 1.11 -15.80 4.62
C VAL A 208 2.41 -15.61 3.86
N ALA A 209 3.22 -16.67 3.75
CA ALA A 209 4.49 -16.61 3.05
C ALA A 209 4.29 -16.68 1.53
N TRP A 210 4.75 -15.67 0.83
CA TRP A 210 4.82 -15.62 -0.63
C TRP A 210 6.26 -15.71 -1.10
N LYS A 211 6.50 -16.44 -2.18
CA LYS A 211 7.82 -16.59 -2.77
C LYS A 211 8.37 -15.23 -3.21
N GLY A 212 9.61 -14.91 -2.83
CA GLY A 212 10.25 -13.61 -3.10
C GLY A 212 9.72 -12.43 -2.29
N TYR A 213 8.89 -12.66 -1.29
CA TYR A 213 8.22 -11.59 -0.51
C TYR A 213 8.77 -11.40 0.91
N ALA A 214 9.82 -12.11 1.30
CA ALA A 214 10.31 -12.18 2.67
C ALA A 214 10.64 -10.79 3.27
N ALA A 215 11.33 -9.92 2.51
CA ALA A 215 11.68 -8.58 3.00
C ALA A 215 10.44 -7.70 3.22
N VAL A 216 9.48 -7.77 2.29
CA VAL A 216 8.23 -7.01 2.41
C VAL A 216 7.36 -7.55 3.56
N ALA A 217 7.30 -8.87 3.74
CA ALA A 217 6.61 -9.50 4.87
C ALA A 217 7.17 -9.03 6.22
N ALA A 218 8.51 -9.05 6.38
CA ALA A 218 9.18 -8.55 7.57
C ALA A 218 8.90 -7.05 7.80
N ALA A 219 8.89 -6.24 6.73
CA ALA A 219 8.58 -4.82 6.82
C ALA A 219 7.14 -4.58 7.30
N LYS A 220 6.16 -5.37 6.82
CA LYS A 220 4.76 -5.25 7.26
C LYS A 220 4.58 -5.68 8.72
N ALA A 221 5.24 -6.74 9.16
CA ALA A 221 5.25 -7.13 10.56
C ALA A 221 5.87 -6.02 11.46
N ALA A 222 6.96 -5.38 11.01
CA ALA A 222 7.56 -4.25 11.71
C ALA A 222 6.61 -3.03 11.75
N LEU A 223 5.93 -2.71 10.65
CA LEU A 223 4.93 -1.64 10.59
C LEU A 223 3.80 -1.87 11.60
N GLU A 224 3.32 -3.09 11.72
CA GLU A 224 2.27 -3.48 12.66
C GLU A 224 2.70 -3.31 14.10
N SER A 225 3.94 -3.70 14.42
CA SER A 225 4.51 -3.50 15.75
C SER A 225 4.65 -2.01 16.08
N VAL A 226 5.19 -1.21 15.17
CA VAL A 226 5.34 0.25 15.33
C VAL A 226 3.98 0.92 15.51
N SER A 227 2.98 0.56 14.71
CA SER A 227 1.63 1.13 14.82
C SER A 227 1.00 0.85 16.19
N ARG A 228 1.12 -0.38 16.71
CA ARG A 228 0.62 -0.71 18.06
C ARG A 228 1.32 0.10 19.16
N SER A 229 2.64 0.31 19.05
CA SER A 229 3.37 1.14 19.99
C SER A 229 2.94 2.60 19.93
N ILE A 230 2.76 3.17 18.74
CA ILE A 230 2.22 4.52 18.56
C ILE A 230 0.83 4.62 19.19
N ALA A 231 -0.04 3.65 18.95
CA ALA A 231 -1.40 3.61 19.49
C ALA A 231 -1.43 3.62 21.04
N ALA A 232 -0.50 2.91 21.66
CA ALA A 232 -0.42 2.83 23.12
C ALA A 232 0.26 4.06 23.76
N GLU A 233 1.39 4.47 23.20
CA GLU A 233 2.25 5.51 23.82
C GLU A 233 1.77 6.94 23.54
N MET A 234 1.11 7.16 22.39
CA MET A 234 0.71 8.50 21.96
C MET A 234 -0.80 8.79 22.12
N ALA A 235 -1.54 7.90 22.76
CA ALA A 235 -2.98 8.07 23.01
C ALA A 235 -3.28 9.32 23.85
N SER A 236 -2.44 9.63 24.85
CA SER A 236 -2.60 10.85 25.67
C SER A 236 -2.42 12.15 24.88
N SER A 237 -1.74 12.09 23.74
CA SER A 237 -1.60 13.22 22.80
C SER A 237 -2.74 13.29 21.79
N GLY A 238 -3.80 12.48 21.94
CA GLY A 238 -4.94 12.46 21.02
C GLY A 238 -4.67 11.73 19.70
N ILE A 239 -3.62 10.92 19.62
CA ILE A 239 -3.24 10.19 18.41
C ILE A 239 -3.80 8.76 18.48
N ARG A 240 -4.45 8.33 17.40
CA ARG A 240 -4.85 6.93 17.16
C ARG A 240 -4.04 6.39 15.99
N SER A 241 -3.52 5.18 16.15
CA SER A 241 -2.77 4.52 15.08
C SER A 241 -3.43 3.20 14.72
N ASN A 242 -3.78 3.06 13.44
CA ASN A 242 -4.39 1.85 12.90
C ASN A 242 -3.81 1.53 11.53
N LEU A 243 -3.90 0.28 11.14
CA LEU A 243 -3.47 -0.18 9.83
C LEU A 243 -4.65 -0.69 9.01
N VAL A 244 -4.56 -0.51 7.70
CA VAL A 244 -5.50 -1.09 6.75
C VAL A 244 -4.78 -2.23 6.01
N GLN A 245 -5.30 -3.44 6.16
CA GLN A 245 -4.87 -4.60 5.39
C GLN A 245 -5.72 -4.69 4.12
N ALA A 246 -5.13 -4.26 3.01
CA ALA A 246 -5.79 -4.32 1.71
C ALA A 246 -5.69 -5.74 1.12
N GLY A 247 -6.73 -6.17 0.41
CA GLY A 247 -6.66 -7.32 -0.49
C GLY A 247 -5.76 -7.06 -1.70
N VAL A 248 -5.53 -8.08 -2.52
CA VAL A 248 -4.73 -7.93 -3.74
C VAL A 248 -5.37 -6.88 -4.64
N THR A 249 -4.56 -5.86 -4.97
CA THR A 249 -5.01 -4.67 -5.70
C THR A 249 -4.05 -4.38 -6.86
N ASP A 250 -4.57 -4.18 -8.05
CA ASP A 250 -3.75 -3.88 -9.24
C ASP A 250 -3.16 -2.47 -9.17
N THR A 251 -2.03 -2.35 -8.49
CA THR A 251 -1.25 -1.12 -8.32
C THR A 251 0.09 -1.20 -9.06
N PRO A 252 0.75 -0.06 -9.33
CA PRO A 252 2.11 -0.09 -9.85
C PRO A 252 3.08 -0.93 -9.01
N ALA A 253 2.93 -0.91 -7.69
CA ALA A 253 3.74 -1.72 -6.78
C ALA A 253 3.49 -3.23 -6.95
N LEU A 254 2.22 -3.67 -7.07
CA LEU A 254 1.89 -5.06 -7.30
C LEU A 254 2.49 -5.57 -8.62
N ARG A 255 2.45 -4.77 -9.67
CA ARG A 255 2.96 -5.14 -11.01
C ARG A 255 4.47 -5.41 -11.03
N MET A 256 5.21 -4.94 -10.03
CA MET A 256 6.64 -5.25 -9.87
C MET A 256 6.90 -6.62 -9.26
N ILE A 257 5.88 -7.27 -8.67
CA ILE A 257 6.02 -8.59 -8.05
C ILE A 257 6.08 -9.65 -9.14
N PRO A 258 7.13 -10.51 -9.17
CA PRO A 258 7.15 -11.66 -10.06
C PRO A 258 5.90 -12.52 -9.87
N GLY A 259 5.23 -12.87 -10.97
CA GLY A 259 3.97 -13.63 -10.90
C GLY A 259 2.75 -12.82 -10.44
N SER A 260 2.78 -11.49 -10.52
CA SER A 260 1.63 -10.65 -10.14
C SER A 260 0.33 -11.03 -10.85
N PHE A 261 0.39 -11.57 -12.06
CA PHE A 261 -0.79 -12.08 -12.78
C PHE A 261 -1.40 -13.26 -12.05
N HIS A 262 -0.58 -14.21 -11.56
CA HIS A 262 -1.02 -15.36 -10.78
C HIS A 262 -1.62 -14.93 -9.44
N LEU A 263 -1.00 -13.97 -8.75
CA LEU A 263 -1.54 -13.40 -7.51
C LEU A 263 -2.92 -12.77 -7.75
N LYS A 264 -3.08 -12.00 -8.84
CA LYS A 264 -4.38 -11.40 -9.19
C LYS A 264 -5.45 -12.44 -9.51
N ALA A 265 -5.10 -13.47 -10.27
CA ALA A 265 -6.01 -14.56 -10.59
C ALA A 265 -6.45 -15.31 -9.33
N GLN A 266 -5.50 -15.70 -8.50
CA GLN A 266 -5.77 -16.37 -7.24
C GLN A 266 -6.66 -15.52 -6.31
N ALA A 267 -6.40 -14.23 -6.22
CA ALA A 267 -7.21 -13.32 -5.42
C ALA A 267 -8.65 -13.22 -5.95
N ARG A 268 -8.86 -13.13 -7.28
CA ARG A 268 -10.21 -13.12 -7.86
C ARG A 268 -10.98 -14.41 -7.59
N VAL A 269 -10.34 -15.57 -7.79
CA VAL A 269 -10.95 -16.88 -7.51
C VAL A 269 -11.30 -17.05 -6.04
N ARG A 270 -10.46 -16.51 -5.13
CA ARG A 270 -10.65 -16.60 -3.68
C ARG A 270 -11.66 -15.59 -3.15
N ASN A 271 -11.82 -14.44 -3.83
CA ASN A 271 -12.67 -13.36 -3.36
C ASN A 271 -14.17 -13.67 -3.59
N PRO A 272 -15.03 -13.61 -2.55
CA PRO A 272 -16.46 -13.87 -2.69
C PRO A 272 -17.19 -12.97 -3.68
N PHE A 273 -16.64 -11.78 -3.97
CA PHE A 273 -17.19 -10.84 -4.96
C PHE A 273 -16.58 -11.00 -6.36
N ASN A 274 -15.73 -12.01 -6.58
CA ASN A 274 -15.07 -12.32 -7.87
C ASN A 274 -14.33 -11.11 -8.48
N ARG A 275 -13.80 -10.22 -7.67
CA ARG A 275 -13.01 -9.05 -8.10
C ARG A 275 -11.84 -8.78 -7.18
N LEU A 276 -10.88 -8.04 -7.68
CA LEU A 276 -9.81 -7.50 -6.85
C LEU A 276 -10.33 -6.33 -5.98
N THR A 277 -9.65 -6.10 -4.87
CA THR A 277 -9.74 -4.84 -4.14
C THR A 277 -9.28 -3.70 -5.04
N THR A 278 -9.93 -2.55 -4.93
CA THR A 278 -9.54 -1.32 -5.64
C THR A 278 -8.92 -0.30 -4.69
N PRO A 279 -8.09 0.63 -5.19
CA PRO A 279 -7.60 1.72 -4.36
C PRO A 279 -8.72 2.54 -3.70
N SER A 280 -9.87 2.67 -4.36
CA SER A 280 -11.03 3.38 -3.82
C SER A 280 -11.69 2.65 -2.65
N ASP A 281 -11.74 1.31 -2.67
CA ASP A 281 -12.26 0.53 -1.53
C ASP A 281 -11.45 0.85 -0.26
N VAL A 282 -10.13 0.90 -0.38
CA VAL A 282 -9.20 1.21 0.71
C VAL A 282 -9.31 2.69 1.14
N ALA A 283 -9.35 3.61 0.18
CA ALA A 283 -9.47 5.04 0.46
C ALA A 283 -10.77 5.38 1.21
N ASN A 284 -11.87 4.69 0.90
CA ASN A 284 -13.14 4.85 1.62
C ASN A 284 -13.00 4.46 3.10
N VAL A 285 -12.30 3.37 3.41
CA VAL A 285 -12.09 2.96 4.81
C VAL A 285 -11.11 3.90 5.51
N ILE A 286 -10.06 4.38 4.86
CA ILE A 286 -9.17 5.40 5.42
C ILE A 286 -9.96 6.68 5.75
N TYR A 287 -10.86 7.11 4.88
CA TYR A 287 -11.77 8.23 5.16
C TYR A 287 -12.63 7.95 6.40
N LEU A 288 -13.29 6.79 6.49
CA LEU A 288 -14.11 6.43 7.66
C LEU A 288 -13.29 6.44 8.96
N LEU A 289 -12.06 5.94 8.93
CA LEU A 289 -11.15 5.96 10.07
C LEU A 289 -10.68 7.37 10.44
N SER A 290 -10.77 8.32 9.51
CA SER A 290 -10.40 9.73 9.74
C SER A 290 -11.52 10.54 10.41
N LEU A 291 -12.74 10.00 10.47
CA LEU A 291 -13.88 10.66 11.07
C LEU A 291 -13.84 10.62 12.61
N PRO A 292 -14.51 11.56 13.29
CA PRO A 292 -14.65 11.55 14.75
C PRO A 292 -15.32 10.28 15.29
N GLU A 293 -16.25 9.69 14.53
CA GLU A 293 -16.98 8.48 14.89
C GLU A 293 -16.06 7.26 15.04
N ALA A 294 -14.89 7.26 14.38
CA ALA A 294 -13.88 6.22 14.50
C ALA A 294 -12.88 6.46 15.66
N ALA A 295 -13.09 7.46 16.51
CA ALA A 295 -12.14 7.86 17.54
C ALA A 295 -11.86 6.78 18.59
N TRP A 296 -12.71 5.74 18.70
CA TRP A 296 -12.48 4.63 19.65
C TRP A 296 -11.80 3.42 19.02
N ILE A 297 -11.43 3.48 17.72
CA ILE A 297 -10.63 2.46 17.04
C ILE A 297 -9.16 2.85 17.16
N ASN A 298 -8.37 2.05 17.90
CA ASN A 298 -6.97 2.33 18.14
C ASN A 298 -6.15 1.03 18.30
N GLY A 299 -5.03 0.92 17.58
CA GLY A 299 -4.14 -0.24 17.62
C GLY A 299 -4.57 -1.41 16.74
N GLU A 300 -5.56 -1.23 15.87
CA GLU A 300 -6.19 -2.28 15.09
C GLU A 300 -5.62 -2.42 13.66
N ILE A 301 -5.77 -3.63 13.12
CA ILE A 301 -5.57 -3.95 11.71
C ILE A 301 -6.95 -4.22 11.10
N ILE A 302 -7.39 -3.31 10.24
CA ILE A 302 -8.71 -3.38 9.62
C ILE A 302 -8.58 -3.97 8.22
N ARG A 303 -9.19 -5.12 7.97
CA ARG A 303 -9.18 -5.78 6.67
C ARG A 303 -10.14 -5.09 5.71
N VAL A 304 -9.63 -4.81 4.51
CA VAL A 304 -10.39 -4.22 3.40
C VAL A 304 -10.05 -5.03 2.14
N ASP A 305 -10.57 -6.24 2.09
CA ASP A 305 -10.23 -7.26 1.10
C ASP A 305 -11.47 -7.96 0.49
N GLY A 306 -12.68 -7.52 0.85
CA GLY A 306 -13.91 -8.15 0.37
C GLY A 306 -14.09 -9.61 0.81
N GLY A 307 -13.40 -10.01 1.88
CA GLY A 307 -13.44 -11.39 2.38
C GLY A 307 -12.41 -12.32 1.72
N GLU A 308 -11.46 -11.78 0.94
CA GLU A 308 -10.42 -12.56 0.27
C GLU A 308 -9.62 -13.44 1.23
N CYS A 309 -9.20 -12.91 2.39
CA CYS A 309 -8.38 -13.63 3.36
C CYS A 309 -9.12 -14.72 4.15
N ILE A 310 -10.44 -14.65 4.23
CA ILE A 310 -11.25 -15.59 5.03
C ILE A 310 -11.94 -16.65 4.18
N SER A 311 -11.89 -16.50 2.86
CA SER A 311 -12.53 -17.43 1.93
C SER A 311 -11.55 -18.49 1.44
N GLY A 312 -12.05 -19.71 1.31
CA GLY A 312 -11.40 -20.76 0.55
C GLY A 312 -11.48 -20.47 -0.95
N VAL A 313 -11.08 -21.44 -1.77
CA VAL A 313 -11.33 -21.38 -3.22
C VAL A 313 -12.83 -21.59 -3.44
N SER A 314 -13.52 -20.59 -3.98
CA SER A 314 -14.90 -20.80 -4.49
C SER A 314 -14.82 -21.41 -5.89
N GLU A 315 -15.63 -22.43 -6.15
CA GLU A 315 -15.79 -23.03 -7.47
C GLU A 315 -16.39 -22.02 -8.46
#